data_749157bc7bb85837f2e80cbf39fbd9d8
#
_entry.id   749157bc7bb85837f2e80cbf39fbd9d8
#
_cell.length_a   1.000
_cell.length_b   1.000
_cell.length_c   1.000
_cell.angle_alpha   90.00
_cell.angle_beta   90.00
_cell.angle_gamma   90.00
#
_symmetry.space_group_name_H-M   'P 1'
#
loop_
_entity.id
_entity.type
_entity.pdbx_description
1 polymer ?
#
loop_
_entity_poly.entity_id
_entity_poly.type
_entity_poly.pdbx_seq_one_letter_code
_entity_poly.pdbx_strand_id
1 'polypeptide(L)'
;MAALMLGQQVRQLSTSVIRPVAKLVKPPIQVYGVEGRYATALFSAASKQNKLDQVEQELGKVSAMIKDPKISSVVLNPHVKRSIKQKAFSDALTKAKVSPITVNLINVLADNGRLTLTGDVITAFGKMMSAHRGEVICSVTTAQPLDEANLTELKVALKGFLQKGETIKLETKSDPSILGGMIVSIGDKYVDMSTKTKVQKLTKLIKET
;
A
#
# COMPACT_ATOMS: atom_id res chain seq x y z
N MET A 1 75.01 20.16 3.29
CA MET A 1 73.97 19.83 4.22
C MET A 1 72.64 19.76 3.47
N ALA A 2 72.22 18.55 3.16
CA ALA A 2 70.97 18.30 2.43
C ALA A 2 69.95 17.82 3.44
N ALA A 3 68.95 18.66 3.74
CA ALA A 3 67.83 18.31 4.58
C ALA A 3 66.81 17.55 3.77
N LEU A 4 66.65 16.26 4.06
CA LEU A 4 65.58 15.41 3.52
C LEU A 4 64.20 15.88 4.10
N MET A 5 63.39 16.47 3.24
CA MET A 5 61.98 16.70 3.51
C MET A 5 61.22 15.38 3.33
N LEU A 6 60.95 14.67 4.43
CA LEU A 6 60.03 13.56 4.47
C LEU A 6 58.62 14.11 4.37
N GLY A 7 58.05 14.04 3.17
CA GLY A 7 56.65 14.33 2.97
C GLY A 7 55.78 13.27 3.63
N GLN A 8 55.15 13.62 4.74
CA GLN A 8 54.07 12.84 5.34
C GLN A 8 52.87 12.82 4.37
N GLN A 9 52.69 11.70 3.68
CA GLN A 9 51.43 11.45 2.97
C GLN A 9 50.33 11.21 4.01
N VAL A 10 49.59 12.25 4.31
CA VAL A 10 48.33 12.12 5.06
C VAL A 10 47.37 11.33 4.17
N ARG A 11 47.13 10.07 4.48
CA ARG A 11 46.07 9.28 3.89
C ARG A 11 44.76 9.96 4.31
N GLN A 12 44.19 10.74 3.41
CA GLN A 12 42.81 11.21 3.56
C GLN A 12 41.92 9.97 3.47
N LEU A 13 41.41 9.52 4.60
CA LEU A 13 40.28 8.62 4.67
C LEU A 13 39.14 9.38 3.98
N SER A 14 38.80 8.97 2.78
CA SER A 14 37.64 9.46 2.06
C SER A 14 36.39 9.16 2.90
N THR A 15 35.99 10.12 3.72
CA THR A 15 34.64 10.14 4.25
C THR A 15 33.73 10.27 3.04
N SER A 16 33.00 9.21 2.71
CA SER A 16 31.97 9.23 1.70
C SER A 16 31.14 10.48 1.92
N VAL A 17 31.13 11.37 0.93
CA VAL A 17 30.27 12.56 0.94
C VAL A 17 28.88 12.08 1.25
N ILE A 18 28.38 12.35 2.45
CA ILE A 18 27.01 12.10 2.85
C ILE A 18 26.18 12.97 1.91
N ARG A 19 25.75 12.41 0.77
CA ARG A 19 24.76 13.07 -0.07
C ARG A 19 23.57 13.31 0.84
N PRO A 20 23.10 14.56 0.99
CA PRO A 20 21.92 14.83 1.81
C PRO A 20 20.81 13.91 1.28
N VAL A 21 20.48 12.90 2.06
CA VAL A 21 19.37 12.01 1.76
C VAL A 21 18.15 12.92 1.74
N ALA A 22 17.67 13.23 0.54
CA ALA A 22 16.53 14.11 0.37
C ALA A 22 15.42 13.59 1.28
N LYS A 23 14.99 14.43 2.24
CA LYS A 23 14.01 14.04 3.26
C LYS A 23 12.85 13.31 2.58
N LEU A 24 12.66 12.06 2.94
CA LEU A 24 11.51 11.26 2.48
C LEU A 24 10.25 11.92 3.05
N VAL A 25 9.31 12.21 2.17
CA VAL A 25 7.98 12.66 2.59
C VAL A 25 7.30 11.45 3.23
N LYS A 26 6.91 11.59 4.50
CA LYS A 26 6.21 10.51 5.22
C LYS A 26 4.78 10.41 4.68
N PRO A 27 4.31 9.22 4.33
CA PRO A 27 2.90 9.01 3.99
C PRO A 27 2.02 9.18 5.23
N PRO A 28 0.74 9.51 5.07
CA PRO A 28 -0.21 9.68 6.18
C PRO A 28 -0.46 8.38 6.95
N ILE A 29 -0.40 7.24 6.27
CA ILE A 29 -0.47 5.91 6.89
C ILE A 29 0.82 5.16 6.62
N GLN A 30 1.32 4.48 7.66
CA GLN A 30 2.49 3.64 7.55
C GLN A 30 2.07 2.22 7.15
N VAL A 31 2.49 1.78 5.98
CA VAL A 31 2.29 0.41 5.49
C VAL A 31 3.57 -0.37 5.72
N TYR A 32 3.46 -1.49 6.41
CA TYR A 32 4.58 -2.37 6.73
C TYR A 32 4.81 -3.39 5.62
N GLY A 33 5.95 -4.07 5.67
CA GLY A 33 6.31 -5.08 4.68
C GLY A 33 7.26 -4.55 3.60
N VAL A 34 7.63 -5.43 2.69
CA VAL A 34 8.51 -5.10 1.57
C VAL A 34 7.77 -4.18 0.59
N GLU A 35 6.52 -4.51 0.29
CA GLU A 35 5.60 -3.74 -0.55
C GLU A 35 5.42 -2.31 -0.02
N GLY A 36 5.29 -2.15 1.31
CA GLY A 36 5.17 -0.85 1.96
C GLY A 36 6.40 0.03 1.77
N ARG A 37 7.61 -0.54 1.77
CA ARG A 37 8.85 0.22 1.52
C ARG A 37 8.90 0.78 0.10
N TYR A 38 8.54 -0.02 -0.91
CA TYR A 38 8.48 0.43 -2.30
C TYR A 38 7.38 1.47 -2.50
N ALA A 39 6.19 1.23 -1.94
CA ALA A 39 5.09 2.17 -2.00
C ALA A 39 5.42 3.52 -1.33
N THR A 40 6.08 3.51 -0.16
CA THR A 40 6.54 4.74 0.52
C THR A 40 7.59 5.49 -0.29
N ALA A 41 8.54 4.79 -0.91
CA ALA A 41 9.54 5.40 -1.78
C ALA A 41 8.87 6.05 -3.01
N LEU A 42 7.91 5.34 -3.63
CA LEU A 42 7.13 5.85 -4.75
C LEU A 42 6.30 7.08 -4.36
N PHE A 43 5.60 7.02 -3.22
CA PHE A 43 4.82 8.13 -2.69
C PHE A 43 5.69 9.36 -2.46
N SER A 44 6.87 9.20 -1.85
CA SER A 44 7.82 10.30 -1.66
C SER A 44 8.33 10.89 -2.97
N ALA A 45 8.62 10.06 -3.98
CA ALA A 45 9.06 10.49 -5.30
C ALA A 45 7.95 11.23 -6.06
N ALA A 46 6.72 10.72 -6.04
CA ALA A 46 5.56 11.30 -6.69
C ALA A 46 5.10 12.60 -6.02
N SER A 47 5.16 12.67 -4.67
CA SER A 47 4.85 13.89 -3.90
C SER A 47 5.81 15.02 -4.23
N LYS A 48 7.12 14.76 -4.37
CA LYS A 48 8.12 15.76 -4.76
C LYS A 48 7.89 16.35 -6.16
N GLN A 49 7.25 15.59 -7.03
CA GLN A 49 6.94 16.02 -8.41
C GLN A 49 5.48 16.49 -8.57
N ASN A 50 4.68 16.47 -7.49
CA ASN A 50 3.25 16.80 -7.51
C ASN A 50 2.45 15.99 -8.56
N LYS A 51 2.78 14.70 -8.73
CA LYS A 51 2.17 13.80 -9.73
C LYS A 51 1.53 12.57 -9.10
N LEU A 52 1.00 12.69 -7.88
CA LEU A 52 0.42 11.58 -7.13
C LEU A 52 -0.75 10.92 -7.88
N ASP A 53 -1.72 11.72 -8.34
CA ASP A 53 -2.91 11.21 -9.04
C ASP A 53 -2.58 10.59 -10.39
N GLN A 54 -1.59 11.16 -11.09
CA GLN A 54 -1.12 10.61 -12.37
C GLN A 54 -0.49 9.23 -12.17
N VAL A 55 0.37 9.09 -11.15
CA VAL A 55 1.02 7.82 -10.82
C VAL A 55 -0.01 6.77 -10.40
N GLU A 56 -1.05 7.15 -9.65
CA GLU A 56 -2.14 6.23 -9.27
C GLU A 56 -2.86 5.68 -10.49
N GLN A 57 -3.23 6.54 -11.43
CA GLN A 57 -3.88 6.10 -12.68
C GLN A 57 -2.98 5.19 -13.52
N GLU A 58 -1.69 5.50 -13.60
CA GLU A 58 -0.71 4.68 -14.30
C GLU A 58 -0.52 3.32 -13.64
N LEU A 59 -0.48 3.26 -12.30
CA LEU A 59 -0.42 2.01 -11.54
C LEU A 59 -1.69 1.16 -11.76
N GLY A 60 -2.85 1.79 -11.92
CA GLY A 60 -4.08 1.10 -12.32
C GLY A 60 -3.94 0.40 -13.68
N LYS A 61 -3.34 1.08 -14.69
CA LYS A 61 -3.04 0.48 -15.99
C LYS A 61 -2.05 -0.66 -15.88
N VAL A 62 -1.00 -0.50 -15.08
CA VAL A 62 0.00 -1.55 -14.81
C VAL A 62 -0.65 -2.77 -14.15
N SER A 63 -1.57 -2.56 -13.19
CA SER A 63 -2.33 -3.64 -12.56
C SER A 63 -3.16 -4.43 -13.58
N ALA A 64 -3.82 -3.75 -14.53
CA ALA A 64 -4.55 -4.39 -15.61
C ALA A 64 -3.62 -5.23 -16.50
N MET A 65 -2.45 -4.68 -16.89
CA MET A 65 -1.46 -5.40 -17.69
C MET A 65 -0.91 -6.65 -17.00
N ILE A 66 -0.70 -6.60 -15.67
CA ILE A 66 -0.23 -7.77 -14.91
C ILE A 66 -1.28 -8.89 -14.87
N LYS A 67 -2.57 -8.54 -14.94
CA LYS A 67 -3.67 -9.50 -15.02
C LYS A 67 -3.76 -10.19 -16.39
N ASP A 68 -3.15 -9.63 -17.43
CA ASP A 68 -3.10 -10.24 -18.75
C ASP A 68 -2.33 -11.56 -18.68
N PRO A 69 -2.90 -12.68 -19.18
CA PRO A 69 -2.29 -14.00 -19.04
C PRO A 69 -0.93 -14.12 -19.73
N LYS A 70 -0.70 -13.35 -20.79
CA LYS A 70 0.58 -13.35 -21.52
C LYS A 70 1.71 -12.72 -20.69
N ILE A 71 1.45 -11.62 -20.00
CA ILE A 71 2.44 -10.93 -19.16
C ILE A 71 2.60 -11.67 -17.84
N SER A 72 1.49 -12.09 -17.24
CA SER A 72 1.47 -12.87 -16.01
C SER A 72 2.32 -14.14 -16.12
N SER A 73 2.21 -14.89 -17.20
CA SER A 73 3.01 -16.11 -17.41
C SER A 73 4.51 -15.84 -17.47
N VAL A 74 4.95 -14.71 -18.05
CA VAL A 74 6.37 -14.32 -18.10
C VAL A 74 6.86 -13.86 -16.73
N VAL A 75 6.05 -13.13 -15.99
CA VAL A 75 6.39 -12.58 -14.67
C VAL A 75 6.52 -13.66 -13.62
N LEU A 76 5.53 -14.56 -13.57
CA LEU A 76 5.45 -15.63 -12.57
C LEU A 76 6.43 -16.77 -12.85
N ASN A 77 6.91 -16.92 -14.08
CA ASN A 77 7.82 -18.00 -14.44
C ASN A 77 9.22 -17.78 -13.82
N PRO A 78 9.67 -18.63 -12.89
CA PRO A 78 10.99 -18.50 -12.26
C PRO A 78 12.16 -18.77 -13.20
N HIS A 79 11.94 -19.49 -14.29
CA HIS A 79 13.00 -19.89 -15.22
C HIS A 79 13.41 -18.78 -16.21
N VAL A 80 12.62 -17.72 -16.33
CA VAL A 80 12.95 -16.60 -17.24
C VAL A 80 13.99 -15.69 -16.56
N LYS A 81 15.08 -15.38 -17.29
CA LYS A 81 16.12 -14.47 -16.82
C LYS A 81 15.56 -13.08 -16.51
N ARG A 82 16.06 -12.44 -15.45
CA ARG A 82 15.62 -11.09 -15.01
C ARG A 82 15.69 -10.05 -16.12
N SER A 83 16.77 -10.08 -16.93
CA SER A 83 16.95 -9.15 -18.05
C SER A 83 15.88 -9.27 -19.15
N ILE A 84 15.36 -10.48 -19.37
CA ILE A 84 14.27 -10.71 -20.35
C ILE A 84 12.95 -10.18 -19.78
N LYS A 85 12.68 -10.45 -18.51
CA LYS A 85 11.50 -9.90 -17.81
C LYS A 85 11.52 -8.37 -17.85
N GLN A 86 12.64 -7.75 -17.54
CA GLN A 86 12.80 -6.30 -17.54
C GLN A 86 12.53 -5.70 -18.93
N LYS A 87 13.11 -6.27 -19.99
CA LYS A 87 12.87 -5.82 -21.37
C LYS A 87 11.40 -5.95 -21.76
N ALA A 88 10.79 -7.09 -21.51
CA ALA A 88 9.37 -7.32 -21.83
C ALA A 88 8.44 -6.31 -21.12
N PHE A 89 8.75 -5.98 -19.85
CA PHE A 89 8.01 -4.95 -19.12
C PHE A 89 8.29 -3.54 -19.64
N SER A 90 9.54 -3.18 -19.88
CA SER A 90 9.89 -1.86 -20.40
C SER A 90 9.21 -1.58 -21.75
N ASP A 91 9.15 -2.59 -22.62
CA ASP A 91 8.47 -2.48 -23.93
C ASP A 91 6.94 -2.32 -23.76
N ALA A 92 6.33 -3.02 -22.79
CA ALA A 92 4.92 -2.88 -22.49
C ALA A 92 4.60 -1.49 -21.91
N LEU A 93 5.44 -0.98 -21.00
CA LEU A 93 5.27 0.32 -20.35
C LEU A 93 5.50 1.50 -21.33
N THR A 94 6.46 1.37 -22.24
CA THR A 94 6.67 2.39 -23.29
C THR A 94 5.48 2.51 -24.22
N LYS A 95 4.86 1.38 -24.58
CA LYS A 95 3.59 1.36 -25.34
C LYS A 95 2.44 2.02 -24.59
N ALA A 96 2.40 1.88 -23.27
CA ALA A 96 1.38 2.48 -22.41
C ALA A 96 1.62 3.96 -22.08
N LYS A 97 2.73 4.55 -22.54
CA LYS A 97 3.11 5.96 -22.27
C LYS A 97 3.08 6.32 -20.79
N VAL A 98 3.69 5.47 -19.97
CA VAL A 98 3.76 5.62 -18.52
C VAL A 98 4.87 6.58 -18.13
N SER A 99 4.73 7.30 -16.99
CA SER A 99 5.73 8.25 -16.50
C SER A 99 7.06 7.57 -16.12
N PRO A 100 8.19 8.27 -16.17
CA PRO A 100 9.49 7.70 -15.82
C PRO A 100 9.58 7.23 -14.38
N ILE A 101 8.79 7.79 -13.47
CA ILE A 101 8.75 7.39 -12.06
C ILE A 101 8.25 5.95 -11.94
N THR A 102 7.14 5.66 -12.62
CA THR A 102 6.51 4.32 -12.59
C THR A 102 7.38 3.30 -13.31
N VAL A 103 8.02 3.69 -14.42
CA VAL A 103 8.99 2.83 -15.13
C VAL A 103 10.18 2.49 -14.22
N ASN A 104 10.74 3.47 -13.52
CA ASN A 104 11.85 3.26 -12.59
C ASN A 104 11.45 2.33 -11.42
N LEU A 105 10.25 2.46 -10.88
CA LEU A 105 9.75 1.53 -9.85
C LEU A 105 9.80 0.09 -10.36
N ILE A 106 9.28 -0.15 -11.56
CA ILE A 106 9.20 -1.51 -12.12
C ILE A 106 10.60 -2.04 -12.44
N ASN A 107 11.49 -1.20 -12.94
CA ASN A 107 12.88 -1.59 -13.15
C ASN A 107 13.56 -2.00 -11.84
N VAL A 108 13.39 -1.24 -10.76
CA VAL A 108 13.93 -1.57 -9.44
C VAL A 108 13.33 -2.87 -8.91
N LEU A 109 12.03 -3.14 -9.12
CA LEU A 109 11.40 -4.40 -8.76
C LEU A 109 11.93 -5.58 -9.59
N ALA A 110 12.19 -5.36 -10.88
CA ALA A 110 12.79 -6.35 -11.78
C ALA A 110 14.22 -6.72 -11.37
N ASP A 111 15.05 -5.72 -11.11
CA ASP A 111 16.45 -5.88 -10.70
C ASP A 111 16.55 -6.64 -9.36
N ASN A 112 15.65 -6.37 -8.43
CA ASN A 112 15.55 -7.07 -7.17
C ASN A 112 14.85 -8.44 -7.26
N GLY A 113 14.32 -8.82 -8.44
CA GLY A 113 13.61 -10.09 -8.63
C GLY A 113 12.25 -10.14 -7.92
N ARG A 114 11.62 -8.99 -7.66
CA ARG A 114 10.39 -8.83 -6.89
C ARG A 114 9.19 -8.38 -7.72
N LEU A 115 9.20 -8.69 -9.00
CA LEU A 115 8.08 -8.36 -9.90
C LEU A 115 6.76 -9.02 -9.49
N THR A 116 6.81 -10.17 -8.81
CA THR A 116 5.61 -10.84 -8.28
C THR A 116 4.86 -10.00 -7.25
N LEU A 117 5.58 -9.15 -6.49
CA LEU A 117 5.01 -8.27 -5.48
C LEU A 117 4.44 -6.96 -6.06
N THR A 118 4.46 -6.77 -7.38
CA THR A 118 3.98 -5.52 -7.99
C THR A 118 2.51 -5.27 -7.66
N GLY A 119 1.66 -6.29 -7.63
CA GLY A 119 0.25 -6.18 -7.25
C GLY A 119 0.08 -5.67 -5.81
N ASP A 120 0.87 -6.19 -4.89
CA ASP A 120 0.83 -5.82 -3.47
C ASP A 120 1.35 -4.39 -3.27
N VAL A 121 2.38 -3.98 -4.01
CA VAL A 121 2.89 -2.59 -4.02
C VAL A 121 1.82 -1.61 -4.51
N ILE A 122 1.08 -1.97 -5.56
CA ILE A 122 -0.02 -1.13 -6.09
C ILE A 122 -1.13 -1.01 -5.05
N THR A 123 -1.51 -2.10 -4.39
CA THR A 123 -2.51 -2.11 -3.32
C THR A 123 -2.06 -1.27 -2.12
N ALA A 124 -0.79 -1.39 -1.72
CA ALA A 124 -0.20 -0.59 -0.65
C ALA A 124 -0.19 0.91 -1.00
N PHE A 125 0.16 1.26 -2.23
CA PHE A 125 0.13 2.64 -2.70
C PHE A 125 -1.29 3.20 -2.73
N GLY A 126 -2.27 2.42 -3.19
CA GLY A 126 -3.69 2.80 -3.17
C GLY A 126 -4.19 3.12 -1.76
N LYS A 127 -3.82 2.31 -0.76
CA LYS A 127 -4.14 2.59 0.66
C LYS A 127 -3.52 3.92 1.14
N MET A 128 -2.28 4.22 0.74
CA MET A 128 -1.63 5.49 1.07
C MET A 128 -2.32 6.69 0.39
N MET A 129 -2.78 6.51 -0.85
CA MET A 129 -3.51 7.56 -1.59
C MET A 129 -4.89 7.81 -1.00
N SER A 130 -5.64 6.77 -0.66
CA SER A 130 -6.93 6.91 0.05
C SER A 130 -6.76 7.68 1.35
N ALA A 131 -5.74 7.36 2.14
CA ALA A 131 -5.44 8.09 3.35
C ALA A 131 -5.00 9.55 3.10
N HIS A 132 -4.24 9.79 2.02
CA HIS A 132 -3.85 11.14 1.63
C HIS A 132 -5.05 12.02 1.24
N ARG A 133 -6.09 11.42 0.65
CA ARG A 133 -7.37 12.07 0.34
C ARG A 133 -8.30 12.19 1.55
N GLY A 134 -7.90 11.64 2.70
CA GLY A 134 -8.78 11.56 3.88
C GLY A 134 -9.90 10.53 3.74
N GLU A 135 -9.75 9.53 2.87
CA GLU A 135 -10.71 8.44 2.76
C GLU A 135 -10.41 7.39 3.83
N VAL A 136 -11.36 7.14 4.71
CA VAL A 136 -11.28 6.09 5.72
C VAL A 136 -12.06 4.88 5.23
N ILE A 137 -11.37 3.75 5.14
CA ILE A 137 -12.01 2.47 4.77
C ILE A 137 -12.75 1.94 5.99
N CYS A 138 -14.07 1.83 5.86
CA CYS A 138 -14.94 1.23 6.87
C CYS A 138 -15.42 -0.12 6.36
N SER A 139 -14.99 -1.19 7.01
CA SER A 139 -15.47 -2.54 6.74
C SER A 139 -16.58 -2.88 7.72
N VAL A 140 -17.76 -3.19 7.20
CA VAL A 140 -18.93 -3.58 7.98
C VAL A 140 -19.30 -5.02 7.64
N THR A 141 -19.25 -5.89 8.64
CA THR A 141 -19.68 -7.29 8.50
C THR A 141 -21.01 -7.46 9.19
N THR A 142 -22.02 -7.96 8.48
CA THR A 142 -23.39 -8.19 8.97
C THR A 142 -23.81 -9.64 8.75
N ALA A 143 -24.76 -10.13 9.54
CA ALA A 143 -25.26 -11.50 9.41
C ALA A 143 -26.07 -11.70 8.13
N GLN A 144 -26.77 -10.65 7.69
CA GLN A 144 -27.61 -10.65 6.49
C GLN A 144 -27.22 -9.47 5.58
N PRO A 145 -27.45 -9.54 4.28
CA PRO A 145 -27.23 -8.40 3.39
C PRO A 145 -28.05 -7.21 3.84
N LEU A 146 -27.45 -6.03 3.85
CA LEU A 146 -28.07 -4.78 4.27
C LEU A 146 -28.92 -4.20 3.13
N ASP A 147 -30.11 -3.71 3.49
CA ASP A 147 -30.95 -2.92 2.60
C ASP A 147 -30.35 -1.52 2.38
N GLU A 148 -30.71 -0.87 1.25
CA GLU A 148 -30.21 0.47 0.92
C GLU A 148 -30.56 1.52 1.98
N ALA A 149 -31.74 1.41 2.60
CA ALA A 149 -32.18 2.28 3.70
C ALA A 149 -31.25 2.16 4.91
N ASN A 150 -30.98 0.93 5.35
CA ASN A 150 -30.07 0.64 6.47
C ASN A 150 -28.63 1.08 6.17
N LEU A 151 -28.18 0.98 4.89
CA LEU A 151 -26.87 1.48 4.47
C LEU A 151 -26.75 3.00 4.60
N THR A 152 -27.82 3.75 4.30
CA THR A 152 -27.82 5.21 4.44
C THR A 152 -27.79 5.66 5.90
N GLU A 153 -28.58 5.02 6.76
CA GLU A 153 -28.56 5.27 8.21
C GLU A 153 -27.20 4.95 8.82
N LEU A 154 -26.62 3.82 8.41
CA LEU A 154 -25.31 3.40 8.88
C LEU A 154 -24.21 4.39 8.43
N LYS A 155 -24.28 4.90 7.20
CA LYS A 155 -23.38 5.97 6.73
C LYS A 155 -23.49 7.24 7.58
N VAL A 156 -24.70 7.61 7.97
CA VAL A 156 -24.95 8.79 8.82
C VAL A 156 -24.37 8.56 10.22
N ALA A 157 -24.62 7.39 10.81
CA ALA A 157 -24.09 7.03 12.11
C ALA A 157 -22.54 6.99 12.12
N LEU A 158 -21.94 6.40 11.08
CA LEU A 158 -20.49 6.30 10.95
C LEU A 158 -19.81 7.66 10.75
N LYS A 159 -20.48 8.63 10.12
CA LYS A 159 -19.96 10.01 9.99
C LYS A 159 -19.68 10.66 11.36
N GLY A 160 -20.43 10.29 12.40
CA GLY A 160 -20.20 10.79 13.77
C GLY A 160 -18.88 10.33 14.39
N PHE A 161 -18.27 9.25 13.89
CA PHE A 161 -17.00 8.70 14.40
C PHE A 161 -15.77 9.21 13.65
N LEU A 162 -15.96 9.96 12.56
CA LEU A 162 -14.92 10.49 11.69
C LEU A 162 -14.51 11.90 12.09
N GLN A 163 -13.29 12.25 11.72
CA GLN A 163 -12.80 13.63 11.87
C GLN A 163 -13.38 14.51 10.74
N LYS A 164 -13.38 15.83 11.00
CA LYS A 164 -13.86 16.80 10.00
C LYS A 164 -12.97 16.74 8.75
N GLY A 165 -13.57 16.44 7.61
CA GLY A 165 -12.88 16.37 6.31
C GLY A 165 -12.59 14.96 5.83
N GLU A 166 -12.89 13.91 6.62
CA GLU A 166 -12.74 12.53 6.18
C GLU A 166 -13.99 12.04 5.44
N THR A 167 -13.77 11.25 4.39
CA THR A 167 -14.82 10.59 3.60
C THR A 167 -14.83 9.09 3.87
N ILE A 168 -16.03 8.50 3.93
CA ILE A 168 -16.18 7.06 4.21
C ILE A 168 -16.20 6.29 2.92
N LYS A 169 -15.32 5.29 2.80
CA LYS A 169 -15.44 4.22 1.83
C LYS A 169 -15.96 2.97 2.52
N LEU A 170 -17.24 2.67 2.32
CA LEU A 170 -17.92 1.54 2.96
C LEU A 170 -17.70 0.27 2.15
N GLU A 171 -17.16 -0.76 2.81
CA GLU A 171 -17.09 -2.13 2.31
C GLU A 171 -18.01 -3.00 3.17
N THR A 172 -19.06 -3.56 2.57
CA THR A 172 -20.00 -4.45 3.27
C THR A 172 -19.67 -5.91 2.98
N LYS A 173 -19.62 -6.73 4.02
CA LYS A 173 -19.47 -8.18 3.94
C LYS A 173 -20.63 -8.83 4.70
N SER A 174 -21.19 -9.90 4.16
CA SER A 174 -22.19 -10.71 4.85
C SER A 174 -21.55 -11.98 5.38
N ASP A 175 -21.65 -12.21 6.68
CA ASP A 175 -21.17 -13.42 7.35
C ASP A 175 -22.24 -13.95 8.30
N PRO A 176 -22.93 -15.05 7.96
CA PRO A 176 -23.96 -15.65 8.82
C PRO A 176 -23.43 -16.18 10.16
N SER A 177 -22.12 -16.40 10.28
CA SER A 177 -21.51 -16.99 11.47
C SER A 177 -21.62 -16.12 12.73
N ILE A 178 -21.88 -14.81 12.56
CA ILE A 178 -22.07 -13.87 13.69
C ILE A 178 -23.44 -13.94 14.32
N LEU A 179 -24.38 -14.76 13.78
CA LEU A 179 -25.76 -15.01 14.23
C LEU A 179 -26.68 -13.78 14.15
N GLY A 180 -26.16 -12.56 14.25
CA GLY A 180 -26.89 -11.30 14.22
C GLY A 180 -26.04 -10.15 14.71
N GLY A 181 -26.56 -8.92 14.50
CA GLY A 181 -25.81 -7.71 14.79
C GLY A 181 -24.82 -7.35 13.68
N MET A 182 -23.81 -6.55 14.01
CA MET A 182 -22.78 -6.11 13.09
C MET A 182 -21.41 -6.02 13.74
N ILE A 183 -20.38 -6.18 12.92
CA ILE A 183 -19.00 -5.91 13.27
C ILE A 183 -18.54 -4.76 12.38
N VAL A 184 -18.05 -3.68 12.98
CA VAL A 184 -17.61 -2.48 12.27
C VAL A 184 -16.13 -2.26 12.54
N SER A 185 -15.34 -2.13 11.45
CA SER A 185 -13.94 -1.73 11.51
C SER A 185 -13.78 -0.41 10.78
N ILE A 186 -13.33 0.62 11.48
CA ILE A 186 -13.12 1.98 10.97
C ILE A 186 -11.62 2.30 11.10
N GLY A 187 -10.86 2.12 10.04
CA GLY A 187 -9.40 2.26 10.10
C GLY A 187 -8.82 1.37 11.21
N ASP A 188 -8.31 1.99 12.27
CA ASP A 188 -7.71 1.29 13.42
C ASP A 188 -8.72 0.94 14.53
N LYS A 189 -9.95 1.44 14.44
CA LYS A 189 -11.00 1.18 15.45
C LYS A 189 -11.83 -0.04 15.07
N TYR A 190 -11.99 -0.96 16.02
CA TYR A 190 -12.79 -2.17 15.84
C TYR A 190 -13.91 -2.21 16.88
N VAL A 191 -15.13 -2.36 16.41
CA VAL A 191 -16.33 -2.43 17.25
C VAL A 191 -17.11 -3.68 16.91
N ASP A 192 -17.25 -4.59 17.85
CA ASP A 192 -17.99 -5.83 17.72
C ASP A 192 -19.30 -5.75 18.50
N MET A 193 -20.42 -5.71 17.78
CA MET A 193 -21.79 -5.74 18.30
C MET A 193 -22.52 -7.04 17.94
N SER A 194 -21.77 -8.11 17.63
CA SER A 194 -22.36 -9.39 17.22
C SER A 194 -23.09 -10.08 18.37
N THR A 195 -24.17 -10.77 18.04
CA THR A 195 -24.94 -11.59 19.00
C THR A 195 -24.09 -12.76 19.50
N LYS A 196 -23.23 -13.31 18.65
CA LYS A 196 -22.28 -14.36 19.01
C LYS A 196 -21.39 -13.96 20.18
N THR A 197 -20.77 -12.79 20.12
CA THR A 197 -19.90 -12.28 21.17
C THR A 197 -20.67 -11.99 22.45
N LYS A 198 -21.92 -11.51 22.36
CA LYS A 198 -22.78 -11.31 23.52
C LYS A 198 -23.08 -12.63 24.21
N VAL A 199 -23.46 -13.67 23.45
CA VAL A 199 -23.74 -15.01 23.99
C VAL A 199 -22.48 -15.60 24.63
N GLN A 200 -21.32 -15.49 23.99
CA GLN A 200 -20.07 -15.99 24.58
C GLN A 200 -19.72 -15.30 25.90
N LYS A 201 -19.87 -13.98 25.97
CA LYS A 201 -19.64 -13.23 27.22
C LYS A 201 -20.58 -13.67 28.33
N LEU A 202 -21.89 -13.86 28.06
CA LEU A 202 -22.85 -14.33 29.03
C LEU A 202 -22.56 -15.77 29.50
N THR A 203 -22.22 -16.66 28.55
CA THR A 203 -21.84 -18.04 28.87
C THR A 203 -20.61 -18.11 29.77
N LYS A 204 -19.63 -17.19 29.51
CA LYS A 204 -18.43 -17.12 30.36
C LYS A 204 -18.78 -16.67 31.78
N LEU A 205 -19.59 -15.64 31.93
CA LEU A 205 -20.05 -15.16 33.24
C LEU A 205 -20.79 -16.24 34.04
N ILE A 206 -21.65 -17.04 33.37
CA ILE A 206 -22.38 -18.14 34.05
C ILE A 206 -21.43 -19.26 34.49
N LYS A 207 -20.32 -19.50 33.76
CA LYS A 207 -19.35 -20.53 34.15
C LYS A 207 -18.40 -20.11 35.25
N GLU A 208 -18.20 -18.81 35.44
CA GLU A 208 -17.34 -18.23 36.48
C GLU A 208 -18.08 -17.98 37.79
N THR A 209 -19.43 -18.13 37.81
CA THR A 209 -20.29 -18.08 38.99
C THR A 209 -20.55 -19.49 39.49
#